data_68b9947528b0c7fc66a26eac25b79e8b
#
_entry.id   68b9947528b0c7fc66a26eac25b79e8b
#
_cell.length_a   1.000
_cell.length_b   1.000
_cell.length_c   1.000
_cell.angle_alpha   90.00
_cell.angle_beta   90.00
_cell.angle_gamma   90.00
#
_symmetry.space_group_name_H-M   'P 1'
#
loop_
_entity.id
_entity.type
_entity.pdbx_description
1 polymer ?
#
loop_
_entity_poly.entity_id
_entity_poly.type
_entity_poly.pdbx_seq_one_letter_code
_entity_poly.pdbx_strand_id
1 'polypeptide(L)'
;MLMPKKVRHRKQQRGRSRGMSKGHTWVNFGEYGLQALEPGWITSRQIEAARIAMTRHIKRGGKVWINVFPDKPVTEKPAETRMGSGKGNPEKWVAVVRPGRILFELSYSDTQVAREAIERAIQKLPIKARFVQREEGF
;
A
#
# COMPACT_ATOMS: atom_id res chain seq x y z
N MET A 1 8.17 9.84 6.36
CA MET A 1 7.21 8.83 5.89
C MET A 1 5.92 9.50 5.46
N LEU A 2 5.15 8.80 4.65
CA LEU A 2 3.89 9.32 4.14
C LEU A 2 2.87 9.50 5.26
N MET A 3 2.27 10.69 5.32
CA MET A 3 1.18 10.99 6.23
C MET A 3 0.44 12.24 5.73
N PRO A 4 -0.84 12.42 6.09
CA PRO A 4 -1.58 13.60 5.66
C PRO A 4 -1.01 14.87 6.30
N LYS A 5 -1.01 15.97 5.53
CA LYS A 5 -0.55 17.28 6.02
C LYS A 5 -1.56 17.90 6.97
N LYS A 6 -2.84 17.73 6.69
CA LYS A 6 -3.93 18.21 7.54
C LYS A 6 -4.85 17.07 7.88
N VAL A 7 -5.27 17.00 9.13
CA VAL A 7 -6.15 15.94 9.60
C VAL A 7 -7.29 16.55 10.37
N ARG A 8 -8.52 16.29 9.92
CA ARG A 8 -9.72 16.77 10.58
C ARG A 8 -9.89 16.08 11.94
N HIS A 9 -9.64 14.79 11.99
CA HIS A 9 -9.66 13.99 13.22
C HIS A 9 -8.39 13.19 13.29
N ARG A 10 -7.57 13.43 14.31
CA ARG A 10 -6.29 12.73 14.48
C ARG A 10 -6.48 11.29 14.94
N LYS A 11 -7.62 10.97 15.54
CA LYS A 11 -7.94 9.64 16.01
C LYS A 11 -9.22 9.18 15.37
N GLN A 12 -9.23 7.95 14.89
CA GLN A 12 -10.38 7.32 14.27
C GLN A 12 -10.62 5.95 14.89
N GLN A 13 -11.88 5.54 14.91
CA GLN A 13 -12.20 4.21 15.36
C GLN A 13 -11.76 3.18 14.34
N ARG A 14 -11.40 1.99 14.82
CA ARG A 14 -11.10 0.89 13.93
C ARG A 14 -12.37 0.46 13.20
N GLY A 15 -12.30 0.43 11.88
CA GLY A 15 -13.34 -0.12 11.05
C GLY A 15 -13.00 -1.53 10.61
N ARG A 16 -13.96 -2.18 9.97
CA ARG A 16 -13.73 -3.47 9.32
C ARG A 16 -13.45 -3.26 7.84
N SER A 17 -12.42 -3.93 7.35
CA SER A 17 -12.07 -3.89 5.92
C SER A 17 -12.94 -4.89 5.18
N ARG A 18 -14.12 -4.47 4.73
CA ARG A 18 -15.07 -5.33 4.03
C ARG A 18 -15.27 -4.90 2.61
N GLY A 19 -15.65 -5.86 1.77
CA GLY A 19 -16.00 -5.62 0.38
C GLY A 19 -14.82 -5.52 -0.54
N MET A 20 -15.12 -5.37 -1.82
CA MET A 20 -14.13 -5.22 -2.89
C MET A 20 -13.83 -3.75 -3.12
N SER A 21 -12.64 -3.47 -3.65
CA SER A 21 -12.30 -2.12 -4.08
C SER A 21 -13.22 -1.68 -5.22
N LYS A 22 -13.72 -0.44 -5.13
CA LYS A 22 -14.55 0.15 -6.19
C LYS A 22 -13.75 1.00 -7.15
N GLY A 23 -12.51 1.35 -6.79
CA GLY A 23 -11.62 2.14 -7.62
C GLY A 23 -10.23 1.56 -7.65
N HIS A 24 -9.42 2.01 -8.59
CA HIS A 24 -8.04 1.54 -8.77
C HIS A 24 -7.93 0.01 -8.89
N THR A 25 -8.84 -0.59 -9.69
CA THR A 25 -8.87 -2.04 -9.89
C THR A 25 -8.14 -2.48 -11.14
N TRP A 26 -7.63 -1.56 -11.93
CA TRP A 26 -6.81 -1.87 -13.10
C TRP A 26 -5.63 -0.92 -13.19
N VAL A 27 -4.65 -1.30 -14.02
CA VAL A 27 -3.44 -0.52 -14.23
C VAL A 27 -3.75 0.66 -15.13
N ASN A 28 -3.50 1.87 -14.66
CA ASN A 28 -3.84 3.12 -15.37
C ASN A 28 -2.63 3.85 -15.94
N PHE A 29 -1.55 3.90 -15.20
CA PHE A 29 -0.39 4.74 -15.53
C PHE A 29 0.78 3.95 -16.10
N GLY A 30 1.03 2.77 -15.53
CA GLY A 30 2.13 1.91 -15.94
C GLY A 30 1.67 0.78 -16.85
N GLU A 31 2.54 -0.18 -17.05
CA GLU A 31 2.26 -1.38 -17.83
C GLU A 31 1.99 -2.57 -16.91
N TYR A 32 2.49 -2.50 -15.69
CA TYR A 32 2.41 -3.58 -14.71
C TYR A 32 1.90 -3.02 -13.39
N GLY A 33 1.29 -3.87 -12.59
CA GLY A 33 0.76 -3.47 -11.31
C GLY A 33 0.87 -4.54 -10.24
N LEU A 34 0.76 -4.09 -9.01
CA LEU A 34 0.67 -4.93 -7.83
C LEU A 34 -0.75 -4.82 -7.31
N GLN A 35 -1.51 -5.91 -7.39
CA GLN A 35 -2.92 -5.95 -7.03
C GLN A 35 -3.13 -6.71 -5.73
N ALA A 36 -3.86 -6.11 -4.80
CA ALA A 36 -4.22 -6.76 -3.54
C ALA A 36 -5.21 -7.89 -3.77
N LEU A 37 -4.99 -9.01 -3.10
CA LEU A 37 -5.88 -10.19 -3.16
C LEU A 37 -6.72 -10.34 -1.89
N GLU A 38 -6.35 -9.65 -0.82
CA GLU A 38 -7.07 -9.70 0.45
C GLU A 38 -7.13 -8.33 1.09
N PRO A 39 -8.09 -8.11 2.02
CA PRO A 39 -8.15 -6.84 2.73
C PRO A 39 -7.07 -6.74 3.78
N GLY A 40 -6.69 -5.53 4.13
CA GLY A 40 -5.75 -5.30 5.21
C GLY A 40 -5.36 -3.85 5.35
N TRP A 41 -4.54 -3.59 6.35
CA TRP A 41 -3.96 -2.28 6.60
C TRP A 41 -2.48 -2.32 6.25
N ILE A 42 -2.05 -1.33 5.47
CA ILE A 42 -0.65 -1.20 5.06
C ILE A 42 -0.10 0.07 5.69
N THR A 43 0.97 -0.06 6.45
CA THR A 43 1.60 1.10 7.10
C THR A 43 2.43 1.90 6.11
N SER A 44 2.71 3.15 6.44
CA SER A 44 3.60 3.98 5.63
C SER A 44 5.00 3.37 5.49
N ARG A 45 5.48 2.67 6.51
CA ARG A 45 6.77 1.95 6.44
C ARG A 45 6.73 0.82 5.43
N GLN A 46 5.64 0.07 5.39
CA GLN A 46 5.48 -1.02 4.42
C GLN A 46 5.38 -0.51 3.00
N ILE A 47 4.64 0.58 2.79
CA ILE A 47 4.55 1.23 1.48
C ILE A 47 5.94 1.67 1.01
N GLU A 48 6.69 2.31 1.88
CA GLU A 48 8.04 2.77 1.56
C GLU A 48 8.99 1.60 1.29
N ALA A 49 8.92 0.55 2.09
CA ALA A 49 9.74 -0.65 1.88
C ALA A 49 9.44 -1.32 0.54
N ALA A 50 8.18 -1.41 0.15
CA ALA A 50 7.78 -1.97 -1.13
C ALA A 50 8.29 -1.12 -2.30
N ARG A 51 8.14 0.20 -2.20
CA ARG A 51 8.65 1.13 -3.21
C ARG A 51 10.16 0.97 -3.41
N ILE A 52 10.90 0.92 -2.31
CA ILE A 52 12.36 0.76 -2.35
C ILE A 52 12.73 -0.57 -3.00
N ALA A 53 12.05 -1.65 -2.66
CA ALA A 53 12.31 -2.97 -3.23
C ALA A 53 12.15 -2.97 -4.75
N MET A 54 11.07 -2.35 -5.25
CA MET A 54 10.86 -2.24 -6.70
C MET A 54 11.92 -1.37 -7.35
N THR A 55 12.19 -0.21 -6.79
CA THR A 55 13.13 0.76 -7.36
C THR A 55 14.53 0.18 -7.45
N ARG A 56 14.98 -0.54 -6.42
CA ARG A 56 16.29 -1.18 -6.43
C ARG A 56 16.40 -2.25 -7.50
N HIS A 57 15.34 -2.99 -7.74
CA HIS A 57 15.38 -4.08 -8.70
C HIS A 57 15.42 -3.57 -10.15
N ILE A 58 14.64 -2.54 -10.47
CA ILE A 58 14.61 -1.98 -11.82
C ILE A 58 15.74 -0.98 -12.06
N LYS A 59 16.39 -0.51 -11.00
CA LYS A 59 17.50 0.46 -11.08
C LYS A 59 17.08 1.72 -11.85
N ARG A 60 17.80 2.05 -12.93
CA ARG A 60 17.49 3.20 -13.78
C ARG A 60 16.63 2.76 -14.97
N GLY A 61 15.83 3.68 -15.49
CA GLY A 61 15.06 3.48 -16.72
C GLY A 61 13.63 3.00 -16.52
N GLY A 62 13.21 2.82 -15.27
CA GLY A 62 11.83 2.48 -14.96
C GLY A 62 11.14 3.60 -14.19
N LYS A 63 9.83 3.48 -14.07
CA LYS A 63 9.02 4.43 -13.31
C LYS A 63 8.04 3.69 -12.43
N VAL A 64 7.86 4.19 -11.20
CA VAL A 64 6.97 3.60 -10.20
C VAL A 64 5.92 4.63 -9.80
N TRP A 65 4.67 4.21 -9.74
CA TRP A 65 3.56 5.01 -9.20
C TRP A 65 3.06 4.34 -7.95
N ILE A 66 2.77 5.16 -6.93
CA ILE A 66 2.17 4.70 -5.68
C ILE A 66 0.72 5.13 -5.66
N ASN A 67 -0.20 4.17 -5.67
CA ASN A 67 -1.64 4.44 -5.74
C ASN A 67 -2.34 4.31 -4.40
N VAL A 68 -1.58 4.24 -3.32
CA VAL A 68 -2.11 4.17 -1.96
C VAL A 68 -1.49 5.26 -1.10
N PHE A 69 -2.28 5.76 -0.15
CA PHE A 69 -1.80 6.75 0.79
C PHE A 69 -2.27 6.39 2.20
N PRO A 70 -1.40 6.46 3.19
CA PRO A 70 -1.75 6.11 4.57
C PRO A 70 -2.45 7.28 5.26
N ASP A 71 -3.77 7.31 5.17
CA ASP A 71 -4.59 8.41 5.68
C ASP A 71 -5.35 8.07 6.96
N LYS A 72 -5.29 6.82 7.42
CA LYS A 72 -5.97 6.40 8.65
C LYS A 72 -5.00 6.36 9.82
N PRO A 73 -5.23 7.11 10.88
CA PRO A 73 -4.40 7.03 12.08
C PRO A 73 -4.76 5.80 12.90
N VAL A 74 -3.74 5.10 13.38
CA VAL A 74 -3.91 3.95 14.28
C VAL A 74 -3.16 4.23 15.56
N THR A 75 -3.87 4.04 16.67
CA THR A 75 -3.32 4.21 18.01
C THR A 75 -2.85 2.86 18.53
N GLU A 76 -1.61 2.79 18.97
CA GLU A 76 -1.09 1.62 19.66
C GLU A 76 -1.09 1.89 21.15
N LYS A 77 -1.49 0.88 21.94
CA LYS A 77 -1.33 0.95 23.39
C LYS A 77 0.13 0.65 23.72
N PRO A 78 0.81 1.54 24.44
CA PRO A 78 2.12 1.20 24.96
C PRO A 78 2.04 -0.03 25.86
N ALA A 79 3.11 -0.81 25.93
CA ALA A 79 3.15 -2.01 26.76
C ALA A 79 2.85 -1.71 28.24
N GLU A 80 3.11 -0.49 28.67
CA GLU A 80 2.91 -0.04 30.05
C GLU A 80 1.64 0.78 30.25
N THR A 81 0.71 0.77 29.30
CA THR A 81 -0.51 1.54 29.43
C THR A 81 -1.34 1.04 30.61
N ARG A 82 -1.56 1.92 31.58
CA ARG A 82 -2.41 1.62 32.73
C ARG A 82 -3.85 1.97 32.42
N MET A 83 -4.77 1.31 33.12
CA MET A 83 -6.19 1.60 32.98
C MET A 83 -6.51 3.05 33.29
N GLY A 84 -7.44 3.63 32.57
CA GLY A 84 -7.93 4.98 32.80
C GLY A 84 -7.23 6.08 32.04
N SER A 85 -6.20 5.76 31.27
CA SER A 85 -5.44 6.80 30.55
C SER A 85 -6.01 7.20 29.20
N GLY A 86 -7.18 6.68 28.81
CA GLY A 86 -7.83 7.06 27.57
C GLY A 86 -7.08 6.60 26.31
N LYS A 87 -7.53 7.09 25.16
CA LYS A 87 -6.94 6.73 23.88
C LYS A 87 -5.65 7.54 23.65
N GLY A 88 -4.54 6.85 23.41
CA GLY A 88 -3.27 7.50 23.15
C GLY A 88 -3.22 8.28 21.84
N ASN A 89 -2.12 8.94 21.57
CA ASN A 89 -1.91 9.64 20.30
C ASN A 89 -1.75 8.63 19.16
N PRO A 90 -2.10 9.02 17.92
CA PRO A 90 -1.81 8.17 16.77
C PRO A 90 -0.31 7.94 16.65
N GLU A 91 0.11 6.68 16.60
CA GLU A 91 1.52 6.33 16.49
C GLU A 91 1.94 5.97 15.06
N LYS A 92 0.96 5.60 14.24
CA LYS A 92 1.24 5.28 12.84
C LYS A 92 0.05 5.55 11.96
N TRP A 93 0.35 5.73 10.70
CA TRP A 93 -0.64 5.95 9.66
C TRP A 93 -0.70 4.73 8.77
N VAL A 94 -1.91 4.32 8.39
CA VAL A 94 -2.12 3.14 7.54
C VAL A 94 -3.06 3.48 6.38
N ALA A 95 -2.88 2.74 5.29
CA ALA A 95 -3.84 2.73 4.19
C ALA A 95 -4.76 1.52 4.37
N VAL A 96 -6.05 1.75 4.25
CA VAL A 96 -7.04 0.66 4.26
C VAL A 96 -7.17 0.13 2.84
N VAL A 97 -6.88 -1.15 2.65
CA VAL A 97 -6.85 -1.78 1.35
C VAL A 97 -7.95 -2.83 1.26
N ARG A 98 -8.62 -2.87 0.12
CA ARG A 98 -9.63 -3.88 -0.22
C ARG A 98 -9.16 -4.75 -1.37
N PRO A 99 -9.64 -6.00 -1.46
CA PRO A 99 -9.24 -6.87 -2.57
C PRO A 99 -9.56 -6.23 -3.93
N GLY A 100 -8.66 -6.42 -4.87
CA GLY A 100 -8.79 -5.90 -6.22
C GLY A 100 -8.06 -4.59 -6.48
N ARG A 101 -7.70 -3.87 -5.43
CA ARG A 101 -7.04 -2.57 -5.59
C ARG A 101 -5.62 -2.71 -6.12
N ILE A 102 -5.27 -1.87 -7.08
CA ILE A 102 -3.88 -1.74 -7.56
C ILE A 102 -3.15 -0.78 -6.62
N LEU A 103 -2.19 -1.30 -5.90
CA LEU A 103 -1.44 -0.54 -4.89
C LEU A 103 -0.26 0.23 -5.48
N PHE A 104 0.42 -0.41 -6.43
CA PHE A 104 1.58 0.16 -7.11
C PHE A 104 1.47 -0.13 -8.59
N GLU A 105 2.06 0.74 -9.39
CA GLU A 105 2.20 0.51 -10.82
C GLU A 105 3.66 0.71 -11.21
N LEU A 106 4.06 0.02 -12.27
CA LEU A 106 5.44 0.00 -12.73
C LEU A 106 5.48 0.05 -14.25
N SER A 107 6.37 0.86 -14.77
CA SER A 107 6.69 0.87 -16.20
C SER A 107 8.16 0.48 -16.35
N TYR A 108 8.42 -0.55 -17.15
CA TYR A 108 9.77 -1.02 -17.41
C TYR A 108 9.80 -1.80 -18.72
N SER A 109 10.95 -1.78 -19.41
CA SER A 109 11.06 -2.38 -20.73
C SER A 109 11.08 -3.91 -20.75
N ASP A 110 11.52 -4.54 -19.65
CA ASP A 110 11.63 -6.01 -19.55
C ASP A 110 10.57 -6.54 -18.61
N THR A 111 9.66 -7.35 -19.15
CA THR A 111 8.54 -7.92 -18.39
C THR A 111 8.99 -8.81 -17.24
N GLN A 112 10.02 -9.62 -17.45
CA GLN A 112 10.52 -10.53 -16.41
C GLN A 112 11.12 -9.75 -15.24
N VAL A 113 11.89 -8.73 -15.53
CA VAL A 113 12.47 -7.87 -14.49
C VAL A 113 11.37 -7.12 -13.74
N ALA A 114 10.35 -6.64 -14.45
CA ALA A 114 9.22 -5.97 -13.84
C ALA A 114 8.45 -6.91 -12.88
N ARG A 115 8.22 -8.16 -13.32
CA ARG A 115 7.56 -9.18 -12.49
C ARG A 115 8.36 -9.44 -11.22
N GLU A 116 9.66 -9.60 -11.34
CA GLU A 116 10.53 -9.84 -10.19
C GLU A 116 10.51 -8.66 -9.22
N ALA A 117 10.52 -7.43 -9.75
CA ALA A 117 10.46 -6.23 -8.93
C ALA A 117 9.18 -6.19 -8.10
N ILE A 118 8.05 -6.47 -8.74
CA ILE A 118 6.75 -6.47 -8.06
C ILE A 118 6.67 -7.62 -7.05
N GLU A 119 7.19 -8.78 -7.37
CA GLU A 119 7.21 -9.90 -6.44
C GLU A 119 8.05 -9.61 -5.19
N ARG A 120 9.15 -8.89 -5.35
CA ARG A 120 9.95 -8.43 -4.20
C ARG A 120 9.19 -7.44 -3.34
N ALA A 121 8.43 -6.54 -3.97
CA ALA A 121 7.60 -5.59 -3.24
C ALA A 121 6.48 -6.28 -2.46
N ILE A 122 5.86 -7.30 -3.04
CA ILE A 122 4.80 -8.06 -2.39
C ILE A 122 5.27 -8.64 -1.06
N GLN A 123 6.52 -9.09 -0.98
CA GLN A 123 7.08 -9.67 0.24
C GLN A 123 7.20 -8.65 1.38
N LYS A 124 7.16 -7.35 1.07
CA LYS A 124 7.22 -6.30 2.09
C LYS A 124 5.85 -5.93 2.64
N LEU A 125 4.79 -6.48 2.07
CA LEU A 125 3.41 -6.18 2.44
C LEU A 125 2.83 -7.27 3.33
N PRO A 126 1.90 -6.91 4.24
CA PRO A 126 1.28 -7.87 5.15
C PRO A 126 0.11 -8.65 4.53
N ILE A 127 -0.26 -8.33 3.29
CA ILE A 127 -1.40 -8.93 2.61
C ILE A 127 -0.94 -9.70 1.38
N LYS A 128 -1.76 -10.64 0.95
CA LYS A 128 -1.52 -11.34 -0.31
C LYS A 128 -1.80 -10.40 -1.47
N ALA A 129 -0.92 -10.45 -2.45
CA ALA A 129 -1.01 -9.62 -3.65
C ALA A 129 -0.44 -10.40 -4.83
N ARG A 130 -0.70 -9.89 -6.04
CA ARG A 130 -0.21 -10.54 -7.25
C ARG A 130 0.28 -9.51 -8.26
N PHE A 131 1.13 -9.97 -9.14
CA PHE A 131 1.54 -9.24 -10.34
C PHE A 131 0.40 -9.25 -11.34
N VAL A 132 0.09 -8.07 -11.91
CA VAL A 132 -0.86 -7.95 -13.01
C VAL A 132 -0.24 -7.13 -14.12
N GLN A 133 -0.69 -7.38 -15.33
CA GLN A 133 -0.23 -6.67 -16.51
C GLN A 133 -1.40 -5.91 -17.11
N ARG A 134 -1.11 -4.72 -17.64
CA ARG A 134 -2.12 -3.90 -18.29
C ARG A 134 -2.67 -4.64 -19.50
N GLU A 135 -3.99 -4.70 -19.61
CA GLU A 135 -4.63 -5.28 -20.78
C GLU A 135 -4.50 -4.34 -21.98
N GLU A 136 -4.10 -4.91 -23.11
CA GLU A 136 -4.01 -4.16 -24.36
C GLU A 136 -5.29 -4.25 -25.17
N GLY A 137 -5.52 -3.26 -26.03
CA GLY A 137 -6.55 -3.34 -27.05
C GLY A 137 -7.90 -2.76 -26.69
N PHE A 138 -7.98 -1.92 -25.70
CA PHE A 138 -9.22 -1.28 -25.32
C PHE A 138 -9.13 0.23 -25.34
#